data_6b1279f6f8ee76034dc1a449a92ac3b8
#
_entry.id   6b1279f6f8ee76034dc1a449a92ac3b8
#
_cell.length_a   1.000
_cell.length_b   1.000
_cell.length_c   1.000
_cell.angle_alpha   90.00
_cell.angle_beta   90.00
_cell.angle_gamma   90.00
#
_symmetry.space_group_name_H-M   'P 1'
#
loop_
_entity.id
_entity.type
_entity.pdbx_description
1 polymer ?
#
loop_
_entity_poly.entity_id
_entity_poly.type
_entity_poly.pdbx_seq_one_letter_code
_entity_poly.pdbx_strand_id
1 'polypeptide(L)'
;MTQRIRPLASFGTANRSARVRETHPLTWRLNDDGSPVWREDYRRKDGYLAAKRALTELSPEEVCEEVKTAGLKGRGGAGFSAGTKWGLTAKGDGIPRGYLLCNADEMEPNTYKDRLLMEQLPHQLLEGMIIAGYANHSFKGIVFLRGEYVDAARNVKRAVVEAREAGLLGDNIFGSGFDFDIHVHTGAGRYICGEETALINSLEGQRANPRAKPPFPGQAGAWGKPTVVNNVETLSSVSSIIANGVAWYQGLCRPESEDHGTKLMGFSGKVKQPGVWELPLGITAREILEDYAGGMRNGCTLKAWQPGGAGTGFLLPEHLDAPMCSNGISKVGTRMGTGLALAVDDSVNMVSLLRNMEQFFARESCGWCTPCRDGLPWSVKLLKALEAGEGQPGDVEMLLELTRKLGPGKTFCAHAPGAIEPLGSAIRYFRSEFDAGIAPPVDAAIAAVGDAG
;
A
#
# COMPACT_ATOMS: atom_id res chain seq x y z
N MET A 1 -27.38 13.68 -1.90
CA MET A 1 -26.76 14.22 -0.66
C MET A 1 -25.28 13.91 -0.71
N THR A 2 -24.48 14.86 -1.10
CA THR A 2 -23.02 14.78 -1.17
C THR A 2 -22.49 14.88 0.26
N GLN A 3 -22.15 13.76 0.87
CA GLN A 3 -21.35 13.79 2.11
C GLN A 3 -20.01 14.46 1.78
N ARG A 4 -19.81 15.67 2.29
CA ARG A 4 -18.49 16.30 2.30
C ARG A 4 -17.54 15.38 3.09
N ILE A 5 -16.62 14.75 2.40
CA ILE A 5 -15.51 14.02 3.03
C ILE A 5 -14.79 15.04 3.90
N ARG A 6 -14.79 14.84 5.23
CA ARG A 6 -14.05 15.71 6.15
C ARG A 6 -12.57 15.67 5.76
N PRO A 7 -11.85 16.80 5.83
CA PRO A 7 -10.42 16.82 5.55
C PRO A 7 -9.68 15.81 6.42
N LEU A 8 -8.67 15.14 5.89
CA LEU A 8 -7.79 14.19 6.60
C LEU A 8 -7.15 14.78 7.88
N ALA A 9 -7.11 16.10 8.02
CA ALA A 9 -6.69 16.80 9.23
C ALA A 9 -7.44 16.39 10.50
N SER A 10 -8.61 15.74 10.39
CA SER A 10 -9.37 15.22 11.52
C SER A 10 -9.00 13.78 11.90
N PHE A 11 -8.17 13.08 11.08
CA PHE A 11 -7.70 11.74 11.38
C PHE A 11 -6.35 11.81 12.08
N GLY A 12 -6.25 11.33 13.31
CA GLY A 12 -4.99 11.18 14.02
C GLY A 12 -4.44 12.46 14.70
N THR A 13 -5.30 13.35 15.19
CA THR A 13 -4.86 14.53 15.96
C THR A 13 -4.30 14.20 17.34
N ALA A 14 -4.43 12.97 17.82
CA ALA A 14 -4.18 12.59 19.20
C ALA A 14 -2.71 12.68 19.64
N ASN A 15 -1.74 12.81 18.74
CA ASN A 15 -0.34 12.90 19.16
C ASN A 15 0.56 13.76 18.25
N ARG A 16 0.08 14.96 17.85
CA ARG A 16 0.89 15.92 17.08
C ARG A 16 2.10 16.43 17.88
N SER A 17 1.97 16.54 19.19
CA SER A 17 3.03 17.01 20.09
C SER A 17 4.19 16.01 20.29
N ALA A 18 4.01 14.73 19.92
CA ALA A 18 5.04 13.68 20.06
C ALA A 18 5.85 13.43 18.77
N ARG A 19 5.60 14.18 17.69
CA ARG A 19 6.35 14.03 16.44
C ARG A 19 7.69 14.75 16.56
N VAL A 20 8.75 13.98 16.72
CA VAL A 20 10.12 14.51 16.80
C VAL A 20 10.94 14.02 15.60
N ARG A 21 11.89 14.85 15.16
CA ARG A 21 12.73 14.61 13.98
C ARG A 21 13.45 13.27 14.06
N GLU A 22 13.97 12.95 15.23
CA GLU A 22 14.81 11.78 15.47
C GLU A 22 14.04 10.45 15.37
N THR A 23 12.73 10.46 15.52
CA THR A 23 11.91 9.23 15.58
C THR A 23 10.77 9.18 14.56
N HIS A 24 10.44 10.30 13.90
CA HIS A 24 9.33 10.39 12.96
C HIS A 24 9.77 11.02 11.61
N PRO A 25 10.69 10.38 10.88
CA PRO A 25 11.27 10.94 9.65
C PRO A 25 10.26 11.31 8.57
N LEU A 26 9.11 10.63 8.52
CA LEU A 26 8.09 10.89 7.52
C LEU A 26 7.15 12.05 7.90
N THR A 27 6.88 12.25 9.20
CA THR A 27 5.76 13.12 9.63
C THR A 27 6.15 14.30 10.50
N TRP A 28 7.41 14.40 10.98
CA TRP A 28 7.82 15.51 11.86
C TRP A 28 7.68 16.89 11.23
N ARG A 29 7.72 16.96 9.90
CA ARG A 29 7.58 18.22 9.14
C ARG A 29 6.13 18.67 8.96
N LEU A 30 5.13 17.84 9.26
CA LEU A 30 3.72 18.19 9.09
C LEU A 30 3.35 19.46 9.87
N ASN A 31 2.53 20.31 9.28
CA ASN A 31 1.93 21.43 9.97
C ASN A 31 0.78 20.95 10.88
N ASP A 32 0.61 21.59 12.04
CA ASP A 32 -0.39 21.17 13.01
C ASP A 32 -1.84 21.44 12.58
N ASP A 33 -2.03 22.38 11.67
CA ASP A 33 -3.32 22.69 11.07
C ASP A 33 -3.67 21.77 9.89
N GLY A 34 -2.75 20.86 9.50
CA GLY A 34 -2.93 19.96 8.38
C GLY A 34 -2.75 20.62 7.00
N SER A 35 -2.30 21.87 6.95
CA SER A 35 -1.98 22.55 5.70
C SER A 35 -0.73 21.95 5.06
N PRO A 36 -0.61 22.01 3.71
CA PRO A 36 0.56 21.51 3.02
C PRO A 36 1.83 22.26 3.41
N VAL A 37 2.94 21.54 3.55
CA VAL A 37 4.27 22.12 3.76
C VAL A 37 4.87 22.44 2.39
N TRP A 38 4.85 23.73 2.04
CA TRP A 38 5.37 24.21 0.77
C TRP A 38 6.89 24.37 0.80
N ARG A 39 7.50 24.67 -0.36
CA ARG A 39 8.97 24.69 -0.55
C ARG A 39 9.72 25.48 0.52
N GLU A 40 9.31 26.71 0.84
CA GLU A 40 10.03 27.56 1.80
C GLU A 40 10.01 26.97 3.21
N ASP A 41 8.85 26.47 3.68
CA ASP A 41 8.73 25.84 4.98
C ASP A 41 9.45 24.49 5.02
N TYR A 42 9.43 23.74 3.91
CA TYR A 42 10.18 22.50 3.78
C TYR A 42 11.70 22.75 3.87
N ARG A 43 12.21 23.78 3.21
CA ARG A 43 13.63 24.19 3.28
C ARG A 43 14.03 24.64 4.68
N ARG A 44 13.19 25.41 5.39
CA ARG A 44 13.45 25.79 6.81
C ARG A 44 13.55 24.59 7.73
N LYS A 45 12.95 23.47 7.36
CA LYS A 45 12.99 22.18 8.06
C LYS A 45 13.99 21.21 7.39
N ASP A 46 15.14 21.71 6.94
CA ASP A 46 16.23 20.97 6.31
C ASP A 46 15.87 20.20 5.02
N GLY A 47 14.82 20.62 4.34
CA GLY A 47 14.42 20.04 3.06
C GLY A 47 15.44 20.27 1.96
N TYR A 48 15.61 19.28 1.09
CA TYR A 48 16.54 19.19 -0.02
C TYR A 48 18.03 19.13 0.35
N LEU A 49 18.39 19.11 1.64
CA LEU A 49 19.81 18.91 2.06
C LEU A 49 20.27 17.48 1.76
N ALA A 50 19.39 16.50 1.93
CA ALA A 50 19.70 15.11 1.59
C ALA A 50 19.91 14.93 0.07
N ALA A 51 19.08 15.54 -0.75
CA ALA A 51 19.26 15.53 -2.20
C ALA A 51 20.57 16.21 -2.60
N LYS A 52 20.88 17.36 -2.00
CA LYS A 52 22.17 18.03 -2.25
C LYS A 52 23.33 17.10 -1.89
N ARG A 53 23.36 16.52 -0.69
CA ARG A 53 24.41 15.57 -0.28
C ARG A 53 24.52 14.41 -1.27
N ALA A 54 23.40 13.78 -1.63
CA ALA A 54 23.41 12.67 -2.58
C ALA A 54 24.05 13.03 -3.92
N LEU A 55 23.73 14.19 -4.47
CA LEU A 55 24.16 14.59 -5.81
C LEU A 55 25.56 15.20 -5.86
N THR A 56 26.07 15.75 -4.75
CA THR A 56 27.37 16.47 -4.74
C THR A 56 28.47 15.76 -3.97
N GLU A 57 28.13 14.77 -3.13
CA GLU A 57 29.09 14.11 -2.23
C GLU A 57 29.14 12.59 -2.40
N LEU A 58 28.11 11.98 -3.03
CA LEU A 58 28.01 10.53 -3.22
C LEU A 58 27.91 10.16 -4.69
N SER A 59 28.40 8.99 -5.06
CA SER A 59 28.09 8.37 -6.34
C SER A 59 26.69 7.73 -6.35
N PRO A 60 26.10 7.48 -7.52
CA PRO A 60 24.81 6.74 -7.61
C PRO A 60 24.87 5.37 -6.94
N GLU A 61 26.02 4.68 -7.01
CA GLU A 61 26.25 3.37 -6.43
C GLU A 61 26.27 3.44 -4.90
N GLU A 62 26.93 4.46 -4.33
CA GLU A 62 26.96 4.70 -2.87
C GLU A 62 25.56 5.00 -2.34
N VAL A 63 24.75 5.80 -3.05
CA VAL A 63 23.36 6.05 -2.68
C VAL A 63 22.54 4.75 -2.70
N CYS A 64 22.71 3.90 -3.75
CA CYS A 64 22.08 2.57 -3.81
C CYS A 64 22.47 1.70 -2.62
N GLU A 65 23.76 1.68 -2.25
CA GLU A 65 24.29 0.85 -1.17
C GLU A 65 23.85 1.37 0.22
N GLU A 66 23.80 2.69 0.44
CA GLU A 66 23.23 3.27 1.68
C GLU A 66 21.76 2.83 1.86
N VAL A 67 20.92 2.93 0.83
CA VAL A 67 19.50 2.54 0.89
C VAL A 67 19.34 1.02 1.07
N LYS A 68 20.20 0.23 0.43
CA LYS A 68 20.18 -1.24 0.54
C LYS A 68 20.60 -1.69 1.94
N THR A 69 21.71 -1.14 2.47
CA THR A 69 22.23 -1.46 3.80
C THR A 69 21.28 -0.97 4.91
N ALA A 70 20.61 0.18 4.72
CA ALA A 70 19.57 0.64 5.62
C ALA A 70 18.37 -0.34 5.71
N GLY A 71 18.23 -1.25 4.74
CA GLY A 71 17.18 -2.26 4.75
C GLY A 71 15.79 -1.70 4.44
N LEU A 72 15.70 -0.59 3.71
CA LEU A 72 14.42 -0.04 3.29
C LEU A 72 13.66 -1.02 2.40
N LYS A 73 12.56 -1.58 2.92
CA LYS A 73 11.62 -2.39 2.17
C LYS A 73 10.52 -1.53 1.54
N GLY A 74 10.00 -1.96 0.40
CA GLY A 74 8.87 -1.33 -0.27
C GLY A 74 7.62 -1.21 0.63
N ARG A 75 7.03 -0.03 0.69
CA ARG A 75 5.88 0.31 1.55
C ARG A 75 4.53 0.15 0.85
N GLY A 76 4.53 -0.30 -0.41
CA GLY A 76 3.30 -0.54 -1.19
C GLY A 76 2.58 -1.87 -0.90
N GLY A 77 3.06 -2.68 0.04
CA GLY A 77 2.43 -3.94 0.46
C GLY A 77 3.23 -5.21 0.15
N ALA A 78 4.05 -5.22 -0.91
CA ALA A 78 4.85 -6.39 -1.30
C ALA A 78 6.15 -6.58 -0.49
N GLY A 79 6.67 -5.53 0.14
CA GLY A 79 7.82 -5.60 1.04
C GLY A 79 9.18 -5.92 0.40
N PHE A 80 9.34 -5.82 -0.91
CA PHE A 80 10.63 -6.08 -1.57
C PHE A 80 11.65 -4.98 -1.26
N SER A 81 12.93 -5.34 -1.06
CA SER A 81 14.00 -4.38 -0.77
C SER A 81 14.15 -3.33 -1.87
N ALA A 82 14.05 -2.04 -1.50
CA ALA A 82 14.19 -0.93 -2.44
C ALA A 82 15.60 -0.86 -3.02
N GLY A 83 16.63 -0.92 -2.18
CA GLY A 83 18.02 -0.85 -2.62
C GLY A 83 18.43 -2.06 -3.48
N THR A 84 17.92 -3.27 -3.18
CA THR A 84 18.12 -4.44 -4.04
C THR A 84 17.46 -4.22 -5.40
N LYS A 85 16.22 -3.71 -5.44
CA LYS A 85 15.54 -3.38 -6.72
C LYS A 85 16.36 -2.38 -7.54
N TRP A 86 16.92 -1.35 -6.92
CA TRP A 86 17.76 -0.35 -7.58
C TRP A 86 19.05 -0.95 -8.12
N GLY A 87 19.70 -1.85 -7.36
CA GLY A 87 20.91 -2.55 -7.80
C GLY A 87 20.70 -3.48 -8.99
N LEU A 88 19.48 -4.00 -9.17
CA LEU A 88 19.11 -4.88 -10.30
C LEU A 88 18.70 -4.10 -11.56
N THR A 89 18.61 -2.78 -11.50
CA THR A 89 18.25 -1.96 -12.66
C THR A 89 19.44 -1.85 -13.61
N ALA A 90 19.19 -2.07 -14.90
CA ALA A 90 20.21 -1.96 -15.92
C ALA A 90 20.73 -0.52 -16.03
N LYS A 91 22.05 -0.35 -15.94
CA LYS A 91 22.78 0.91 -16.00
C LYS A 91 24.23 0.68 -16.40
N GLY A 92 24.92 1.74 -16.83
CA GLY A 92 26.30 1.69 -17.31
C GLY A 92 26.44 2.05 -18.78
N ASP A 93 27.64 1.90 -19.31
CA ASP A 93 27.97 2.27 -20.68
C ASP A 93 27.09 1.57 -21.71
N GLY A 94 26.55 2.35 -22.65
CA GLY A 94 25.65 1.85 -23.69
C GLY A 94 24.21 1.57 -23.23
N ILE A 95 23.91 1.64 -21.95
CA ILE A 95 22.54 1.52 -21.44
C ILE A 95 21.87 2.90 -21.42
N PRO A 96 20.70 3.09 -22.05
CA PRO A 96 20.02 4.36 -22.06
C PRO A 96 19.53 4.72 -20.64
N ARG A 97 19.61 6.00 -20.28
CA ARG A 97 19.00 6.48 -19.03
C ARG A 97 17.50 6.14 -19.01
N GLY A 98 17.03 5.71 -17.84
CA GLY A 98 15.71 5.14 -17.67
C GLY A 98 14.69 6.07 -17.03
N TYR A 99 13.62 5.49 -16.52
CA TYR A 99 12.54 6.17 -15.83
C TYR A 99 12.48 5.78 -14.34
N LEU A 100 12.11 6.73 -13.50
CA LEU A 100 11.66 6.47 -12.14
C LEU A 100 10.15 6.69 -12.06
N LEU A 101 9.40 5.64 -11.75
CA LEU A 101 7.95 5.74 -11.58
C LEU A 101 7.61 5.70 -10.08
N CYS A 102 6.94 6.75 -9.62
CA CYS A 102 6.29 6.73 -8.32
C CYS A 102 4.90 6.13 -8.48
N ASN A 103 4.71 4.92 -7.93
CA ASN A 103 3.40 4.32 -7.82
C ASN A 103 2.61 5.00 -6.71
N ALA A 104 1.78 5.94 -7.12
CA ALA A 104 0.84 6.70 -6.30
C ALA A 104 -0.62 6.29 -6.56
N ASP A 105 -0.82 5.09 -7.12
CA ASP A 105 -2.12 4.47 -7.36
C ASP A 105 -2.58 3.71 -6.11
N GLU A 106 -2.81 4.46 -5.02
CA GLU A 106 -3.22 3.92 -3.72
C GLU A 106 -4.70 3.52 -3.76
N MET A 107 -4.99 2.33 -4.29
CA MET A 107 -6.35 1.82 -4.46
C MET A 107 -6.66 0.59 -3.62
N GLU A 108 -5.71 0.09 -2.83
CA GLU A 108 -5.98 -1.00 -1.87
C GLU A 108 -7.08 -0.54 -0.88
N PRO A 109 -8.23 -1.25 -0.81
CA PRO A 109 -9.28 -0.88 0.13
C PRO A 109 -8.74 -0.82 1.57
N ASN A 110 -9.17 0.18 2.33
CA ASN A 110 -8.67 0.51 3.67
C ASN A 110 -7.25 1.09 3.71
N THR A 111 -6.66 1.51 2.59
CA THR A 111 -5.34 2.14 2.54
C THR A 111 -5.44 3.61 2.12
N TYR A 112 -4.82 4.53 2.90
CA TYR A 112 -4.91 5.99 2.72
C TYR A 112 -3.70 6.74 3.29
N LYS A 113 -2.53 6.10 3.36
CA LYS A 113 -1.28 6.65 3.92
C LYS A 113 -0.48 7.50 2.93
N ASP A 114 -0.46 7.09 1.66
CA ASP A 114 0.27 7.80 0.61
C ASP A 114 -0.40 9.13 0.27
N ARG A 115 -1.73 9.17 0.36
CA ARG A 115 -2.52 10.38 0.25
C ARG A 115 -2.07 11.46 1.23
N LEU A 116 -1.82 11.09 2.51
CA LEU A 116 -1.33 12.00 3.54
C LEU A 116 -0.02 12.68 3.11
N LEU A 117 0.95 11.90 2.62
CA LEU A 117 2.24 12.41 2.18
C LEU A 117 2.12 13.32 0.96
N MET A 118 1.32 12.92 -0.03
CA MET A 118 1.13 13.72 -1.24
C MET A 118 0.36 15.02 -1.00
N GLU A 119 -0.61 15.02 -0.08
CA GLU A 119 -1.39 16.21 0.24
C GLU A 119 -0.63 17.18 1.14
N GLN A 120 0.14 16.69 2.13
CA GLN A 120 0.72 17.56 3.15
C GLN A 120 2.24 17.71 3.05
N LEU A 121 2.96 16.75 2.46
CA LEU A 121 4.43 16.75 2.33
C LEU A 121 4.90 16.48 0.89
N PRO A 122 4.34 17.17 -0.13
CA PRO A 122 4.68 16.86 -1.52
C PRO A 122 6.17 17.05 -1.83
N HIS A 123 6.86 18.03 -1.23
CA HIS A 123 8.29 18.26 -1.42
C HIS A 123 9.17 17.14 -0.85
N GLN A 124 8.73 16.45 0.20
CA GLN A 124 9.47 15.28 0.72
C GLN A 124 9.44 14.11 -0.26
N LEU A 125 8.31 13.91 -0.94
CA LEU A 125 8.22 12.95 -2.04
C LEU A 125 9.15 13.33 -3.19
N LEU A 126 9.15 14.62 -3.61
CA LEU A 126 10.02 15.08 -4.71
C LEU A 126 11.50 14.93 -4.37
N GLU A 127 11.92 15.26 -3.15
CA GLU A 127 13.31 15.08 -2.70
C GLU A 127 13.72 13.60 -2.78
N GLY A 128 12.88 12.69 -2.28
CA GLY A 128 13.12 11.25 -2.40
C GLY A 128 13.18 10.76 -3.84
N MET A 129 12.36 11.33 -4.73
CA MET A 129 12.39 11.01 -6.16
C MET A 129 13.67 11.54 -6.85
N ILE A 130 14.18 12.71 -6.49
CA ILE A 130 15.44 13.23 -7.03
C ILE A 130 16.59 12.29 -6.66
N ILE A 131 16.69 11.90 -5.39
CA ILE A 131 17.72 10.98 -4.89
C ILE A 131 17.62 9.61 -5.59
N ALA A 132 16.41 9.04 -5.66
CA ALA A 132 16.18 7.77 -6.33
C ALA A 132 16.44 7.84 -7.84
N GLY A 133 16.09 8.96 -8.48
CA GLY A 133 16.38 9.22 -9.88
C GLY A 133 17.88 9.24 -10.17
N TYR A 134 18.65 9.89 -9.31
CA TYR A 134 20.12 9.93 -9.38
C TYR A 134 20.71 8.51 -9.23
N ALA A 135 20.33 7.80 -8.17
CA ALA A 135 20.82 6.44 -7.88
C ALA A 135 20.53 5.43 -9.00
N ASN A 136 19.45 5.64 -9.75
CA ASN A 136 19.01 4.74 -10.83
C ASN A 136 19.34 5.25 -12.25
N HIS A 137 20.16 6.29 -12.38
CA HIS A 137 20.49 6.91 -13.68
C HIS A 137 19.23 7.27 -14.50
N SER A 138 18.15 7.67 -13.84
CA SER A 138 16.93 8.07 -14.50
C SER A 138 17.01 9.51 -14.99
N PHE A 139 16.42 9.82 -16.15
CA PHE A 139 16.34 11.19 -16.64
C PHE A 139 14.99 11.83 -16.37
N LYS A 140 13.97 11.00 -16.06
CA LYS A 140 12.59 11.44 -15.87
C LYS A 140 11.93 10.65 -14.76
N GLY A 141 11.34 11.38 -13.81
CA GLY A 141 10.41 10.86 -12.82
C GLY A 141 8.96 11.04 -13.27
N ILE A 142 8.10 10.06 -12.99
CA ILE A 142 6.67 10.18 -13.24
C ILE A 142 5.92 9.73 -11.99
N VAL A 143 5.10 10.61 -11.44
CA VAL A 143 4.16 10.26 -10.39
C VAL A 143 2.88 9.77 -11.06
N PHE A 144 2.65 8.45 -11.03
CA PHE A 144 1.39 7.85 -11.49
C PHE A 144 0.40 7.84 -10.34
N LEU A 145 -0.55 8.77 -10.35
CA LEU A 145 -1.44 9.09 -9.25
C LEU A 145 -2.87 8.69 -9.61
N ARG A 146 -3.57 8.03 -8.69
CA ARG A 146 -4.98 7.70 -8.92
C ARG A 146 -5.83 8.95 -9.13
N GLY A 147 -6.75 8.89 -10.10
CA GLY A 147 -7.54 10.05 -10.55
C GLY A 147 -8.43 10.66 -9.48
N GLU A 148 -8.87 9.90 -8.49
CA GLU A 148 -9.76 10.35 -7.41
C GLU A 148 -9.07 11.23 -6.35
N TYR A 149 -7.74 11.23 -6.30
CA TYR A 149 -6.98 12.05 -5.35
C TYR A 149 -6.70 13.46 -5.91
N VAL A 150 -7.75 14.23 -6.11
CA VAL A 150 -7.70 15.55 -6.77
C VAL A 150 -6.81 16.54 -6.03
N ASP A 151 -6.89 16.59 -4.69
CA ASP A 151 -6.08 17.52 -3.89
C ASP A 151 -4.61 17.09 -3.87
N ALA A 152 -4.31 15.80 -3.74
CA ALA A 152 -2.95 15.28 -3.87
C ALA A 152 -2.35 15.62 -5.24
N ALA A 153 -3.11 15.43 -6.33
CA ALA A 153 -2.65 15.75 -7.67
C ALA A 153 -2.34 17.25 -7.83
N ARG A 154 -3.19 18.13 -7.27
CA ARG A 154 -3.00 19.59 -7.27
C ARG A 154 -1.73 19.96 -6.49
N ASN A 155 -1.56 19.40 -5.30
CA ASN A 155 -0.45 19.76 -4.42
C ASN A 155 0.89 19.25 -4.95
N VAL A 156 0.96 18.01 -5.47
CA VAL A 156 2.18 17.49 -6.10
C VAL A 156 2.53 18.28 -7.39
N LYS A 157 1.54 18.62 -8.23
CA LYS A 157 1.77 19.47 -9.42
C LYS A 157 2.33 20.83 -9.03
N ARG A 158 1.78 21.48 -8.00
CA ARG A 158 2.29 22.75 -7.48
C ARG A 158 3.73 22.61 -6.97
N ALA A 159 4.02 21.57 -6.17
CA ALA A 159 5.36 21.32 -5.66
C ALA A 159 6.38 21.11 -6.80
N VAL A 160 6.00 20.44 -7.89
CA VAL A 160 6.84 20.28 -9.08
C VAL A 160 7.15 21.64 -9.72
N VAL A 161 6.17 22.53 -9.82
CA VAL A 161 6.40 23.90 -10.35
C VAL A 161 7.37 24.66 -9.43
N GLU A 162 7.10 24.67 -8.11
CA GLU A 162 7.97 25.35 -7.14
C GLU A 162 9.41 24.78 -7.15
N ALA A 163 9.58 23.47 -7.38
CA ALA A 163 10.89 22.83 -7.46
C ALA A 163 11.64 23.22 -8.75
N ARG A 164 10.95 23.30 -9.90
CA ARG A 164 11.55 23.78 -11.16
C ARG A 164 11.99 25.24 -11.08
N GLU A 165 11.16 26.11 -10.55
CA GLU A 165 11.48 27.53 -10.35
C GLU A 165 12.69 27.74 -9.44
N ALA A 166 12.95 26.79 -8.54
CA ALA A 166 14.08 26.82 -7.62
C ALA A 166 15.33 26.09 -8.12
N GLY A 167 15.35 25.57 -9.36
CA GLY A 167 16.46 24.78 -9.90
C GLY A 167 16.69 23.43 -9.19
N LEU A 168 15.66 22.91 -8.52
CA LEU A 168 15.68 21.59 -7.87
C LEU A 168 15.22 20.47 -8.82
N LEU A 169 14.67 20.84 -9.97
CA LEU A 169 14.31 19.97 -11.10
C LEU A 169 14.75 20.68 -12.39
N GLY A 170 15.06 19.91 -13.42
CA GLY A 170 15.57 20.38 -14.70
C GLY A 170 17.02 19.99 -14.92
N ASP A 171 17.81 20.91 -15.42
CA ASP A 171 19.20 20.65 -15.80
C ASP A 171 20.17 20.96 -14.64
N ASN A 172 21.24 20.20 -14.56
CA ASN A 172 22.39 20.44 -13.68
C ASN A 172 22.01 20.74 -12.21
N ILE A 173 21.14 19.92 -11.63
CA ILE A 173 20.63 20.09 -10.27
C ILE A 173 21.79 20.18 -9.25
N PHE A 174 21.81 21.23 -8.44
CA PHE A 174 22.89 21.58 -7.48
C PHE A 174 24.29 21.69 -8.10
N GLY A 175 24.39 21.87 -9.42
CA GLY A 175 25.70 21.93 -10.09
C GLY A 175 26.39 20.57 -10.23
N SER A 176 25.68 19.48 -10.05
CA SER A 176 26.19 18.09 -10.05
C SER A 176 26.35 17.48 -11.45
N GLY A 177 25.86 18.14 -12.48
CA GLY A 177 25.75 17.56 -13.84
C GLY A 177 24.57 16.60 -14.01
N PHE A 178 23.75 16.42 -12.98
CA PHE A 178 22.57 15.55 -13.07
C PHE A 178 21.34 16.33 -13.53
N ASP A 179 20.74 15.85 -14.64
CA ASP A 179 19.49 16.37 -15.18
C ASP A 179 18.35 15.42 -14.82
N PHE A 180 17.31 15.96 -14.23
CA PHE A 180 16.13 15.17 -13.86
C PHE A 180 14.89 16.05 -13.73
N ASP A 181 13.78 15.64 -14.31
CA ASP A 181 12.51 16.33 -14.19
C ASP A 181 11.38 15.38 -13.82
N ILE A 182 10.33 15.89 -13.18
CA ILE A 182 9.18 15.12 -12.71
C ILE A 182 7.92 15.54 -13.43
N HIS A 183 7.16 14.54 -13.91
CA HIS A 183 5.82 14.72 -14.47
C HIS A 183 4.78 14.07 -13.56
N VAL A 184 3.60 14.69 -13.41
CA VAL A 184 2.46 14.12 -12.67
C VAL A 184 1.42 13.63 -13.67
N HIS A 185 1.24 12.33 -13.74
CA HIS A 185 0.24 11.65 -14.53
C HIS A 185 -0.91 11.18 -13.63
N THR A 186 -2.15 11.48 -13.99
CA THR A 186 -3.34 10.99 -13.28
C THR A 186 -3.95 9.81 -14.02
N GLY A 187 -4.11 8.69 -13.33
CA GLY A 187 -4.77 7.50 -13.85
C GLY A 187 -6.30 7.66 -13.95
N ALA A 188 -6.97 6.62 -14.43
CA ALA A 188 -8.42 6.59 -14.63
C ALA A 188 -9.16 5.73 -13.57
N GLY A 189 -8.56 5.48 -12.40
CA GLY A 189 -9.22 4.81 -11.29
C GLY A 189 -9.37 3.29 -11.47
N ARG A 190 -8.28 2.57 -11.76
CA ARG A 190 -8.25 1.10 -11.83
C ARG A 190 -7.23 0.52 -10.86
N TYR A 191 -7.67 -0.33 -9.94
CA TYR A 191 -6.84 -1.00 -8.93
C TYR A 191 -5.65 -1.77 -9.52
N ILE A 192 -5.86 -2.42 -10.68
CA ILE A 192 -4.80 -3.18 -11.35
C ILE A 192 -3.59 -2.32 -11.73
N CYS A 193 -3.74 -1.01 -11.87
CA CYS A 193 -2.62 -0.10 -12.12
C CYS A 193 -1.65 0.00 -10.92
N GLY A 194 -1.99 -0.53 -9.74
CA GLY A 194 -1.06 -0.74 -8.64
C GLY A 194 -0.01 -1.83 -8.92
N GLU A 195 -0.26 -2.76 -9.84
CA GLU A 195 0.75 -3.70 -10.34
C GLU A 195 1.73 -2.98 -11.27
N GLU A 196 3.04 -3.10 -11.01
CA GLU A 196 4.07 -2.25 -11.63
C GLU A 196 4.08 -2.28 -13.16
N THR A 197 3.78 -3.42 -13.79
CA THR A 197 3.79 -3.54 -15.26
C THR A 197 2.46 -3.14 -15.89
N ALA A 198 1.36 -3.31 -15.18
CA ALA A 198 0.05 -2.77 -15.59
C ALA A 198 0.05 -1.22 -15.51
N LEU A 199 0.72 -0.65 -14.50
CA LEU A 199 0.98 0.79 -14.41
C LEU A 199 1.74 1.29 -15.65
N ILE A 200 2.82 0.59 -16.03
CA ILE A 200 3.62 0.94 -17.21
C ILE A 200 2.75 0.89 -18.49
N ASN A 201 1.98 -0.18 -18.68
CA ASN A 201 1.07 -0.28 -19.83
C ASN A 201 0.05 0.88 -19.87
N SER A 202 -0.54 1.19 -18.72
CA SER A 202 -1.49 2.32 -18.60
C SER A 202 -0.82 3.65 -18.93
N LEU A 203 0.39 3.88 -18.43
CA LEU A 203 1.17 5.10 -18.71
C LEU A 203 1.50 5.25 -20.20
N GLU A 204 1.78 4.14 -20.90
CA GLU A 204 2.03 4.09 -22.33
C GLU A 204 0.75 4.21 -23.19
N GLY A 205 -0.43 4.39 -22.58
CA GLY A 205 -1.71 4.46 -23.28
C GLY A 205 -2.27 3.11 -23.73
N GLN A 206 -1.72 2.02 -23.22
CA GLN A 206 -2.18 0.67 -23.50
C GLN A 206 -3.19 0.22 -22.44
N ARG A 207 -3.86 -0.92 -22.72
CA ARG A 207 -4.71 -1.55 -21.69
C ARG A 207 -3.88 -1.93 -20.47
N ALA A 208 -4.37 -1.62 -19.28
CA ALA A 208 -3.72 -1.87 -18.00
C ALA A 208 -3.70 -3.38 -17.67
N ASN A 209 -2.92 -4.15 -18.40
CA ASN A 209 -2.64 -5.56 -18.14
C ASN A 209 -1.21 -5.71 -17.65
N PRO A 210 -0.91 -6.63 -16.72
CA PRO A 210 0.45 -7.01 -16.37
C PRO A 210 1.24 -7.54 -17.56
N ARG A 211 2.56 -7.34 -17.55
CA ARG A 211 3.50 -7.90 -18.55
C ARG A 211 4.12 -9.21 -18.03
N ALA A 212 4.47 -10.10 -18.95
CA ALA A 212 5.28 -11.27 -18.60
C ALA A 212 6.68 -10.85 -18.14
N LYS A 213 7.22 -11.56 -17.18
CA LYS A 213 8.58 -11.41 -16.66
C LYS A 213 9.35 -12.71 -16.86
N PRO A 214 10.59 -12.72 -17.38
CA PRO A 214 11.41 -11.62 -17.92
C PRO A 214 10.89 -11.04 -19.25
N PRO A 215 11.28 -9.81 -19.64
CA PRO A 215 12.16 -8.90 -18.89
C PRO A 215 11.46 -8.23 -17.71
N PHE A 216 12.23 -7.96 -16.63
CA PHE A 216 11.76 -7.14 -15.52
C PHE A 216 11.82 -5.66 -15.90
N PRO A 217 11.00 -4.78 -15.27
CA PRO A 217 11.01 -3.33 -15.57
C PRO A 217 12.40 -2.69 -15.46
N GLY A 218 13.24 -3.12 -14.54
CA GLY A 218 14.62 -2.65 -14.41
C GLY A 218 15.51 -2.96 -15.63
N GLN A 219 15.11 -3.90 -16.48
CA GLN A 219 15.79 -4.23 -17.73
C GLN A 219 15.11 -3.53 -18.91
N ALA A 220 13.79 -3.66 -19.03
CA ALA A 220 12.99 -3.09 -20.11
C ALA A 220 11.56 -2.77 -19.59
N GLY A 221 11.37 -1.57 -19.12
CA GLY A 221 10.11 -1.07 -18.56
C GLY A 221 9.40 -0.09 -19.48
N ALA A 222 9.17 1.13 -19.00
CA ALA A 222 8.45 2.17 -19.72
C ALA A 222 9.18 2.54 -21.03
N TRP A 223 8.45 2.47 -22.13
CA TRP A 223 8.95 2.71 -23.50
C TRP A 223 10.24 1.93 -23.81
N GLY A 224 10.33 0.70 -23.28
CA GLY A 224 11.46 -0.20 -23.48
C GLY A 224 12.75 0.20 -22.74
N LYS A 225 12.74 1.23 -21.90
CA LYS A 225 13.92 1.67 -21.15
C LYS A 225 13.92 1.09 -19.72
N PRO A 226 15.12 0.99 -19.09
CA PRO A 226 15.20 0.63 -17.68
C PRO A 226 14.28 1.46 -16.83
N THR A 227 13.50 0.84 -15.96
CA THR A 227 12.47 1.54 -15.18
C THR A 227 12.41 1.00 -13.77
N VAL A 228 12.49 1.90 -12.79
CA VAL A 228 12.26 1.57 -11.38
C VAL A 228 10.88 2.07 -10.97
N VAL A 229 10.09 1.19 -10.33
CA VAL A 229 8.78 1.54 -9.78
C VAL A 229 8.84 1.44 -8.26
N ASN A 230 8.60 2.54 -7.56
CA ASN A 230 8.54 2.59 -6.10
C ASN A 230 7.27 3.28 -5.62
N ASN A 231 6.77 2.87 -4.44
CA ASN A 231 5.63 3.48 -3.77
C ASN A 231 5.98 4.87 -3.18
N VAL A 232 4.98 5.72 -2.96
CA VAL A 232 5.12 7.08 -2.38
C VAL A 232 5.84 7.09 -1.04
N GLU A 233 5.39 6.27 -0.08
CA GLU A 233 6.01 6.20 1.26
C GLU A 233 7.46 5.71 1.20
N THR A 234 7.74 4.76 0.31
CA THR A 234 9.10 4.27 0.08
C THR A 234 10.02 5.40 -0.38
N LEU A 235 9.61 6.17 -1.40
CA LEU A 235 10.39 7.30 -1.89
C LEU A 235 10.53 8.41 -0.85
N SER A 236 9.46 8.72 -0.12
CA SER A 236 9.48 9.74 0.93
C SER A 236 10.42 9.39 2.11
N SER A 237 10.75 8.11 2.31
CA SER A 237 11.68 7.66 3.35
C SER A 237 13.16 7.86 2.97
N VAL A 238 13.48 7.94 1.68
CA VAL A 238 14.86 7.94 1.18
C VAL A 238 15.66 9.14 1.68
N SER A 239 15.06 10.33 1.65
CA SER A 239 15.75 11.56 2.08
C SER A 239 16.25 11.48 3.53
N SER A 240 15.47 10.85 4.41
CA SER A 240 15.85 10.70 5.83
C SER A 240 16.99 9.71 6.03
N ILE A 241 17.08 8.66 5.22
CA ILE A 241 18.20 7.71 5.24
C ILE A 241 19.49 8.43 4.83
N ILE A 242 19.47 9.14 3.71
CA ILE A 242 20.63 9.86 3.21
C ILE A 242 21.04 10.99 4.17
N ALA A 243 20.09 11.67 4.80
CA ALA A 243 20.40 12.75 5.75
C ALA A 243 21.05 12.28 7.05
N ASN A 244 20.60 11.15 7.61
CA ASN A 244 20.95 10.74 8.97
C ASN A 244 21.80 9.45 9.02
N GLY A 245 21.90 8.72 7.91
CA GLY A 245 22.71 7.52 7.77
C GLY A 245 22.02 6.22 8.14
N VAL A 246 22.68 5.14 7.77
CA VAL A 246 22.19 3.76 7.86
C VAL A 246 21.88 3.33 9.30
N ALA A 247 22.85 3.50 10.21
CA ALA A 247 22.70 3.05 11.60
C ALA A 247 21.55 3.75 12.33
N TRP A 248 21.35 5.05 12.05
CA TRP A 248 20.22 5.78 12.60
C TRP A 248 18.88 5.20 12.13
N TYR A 249 18.73 4.95 10.81
CA TYR A 249 17.51 4.40 10.27
C TYR A 249 17.20 2.99 10.80
N GLN A 250 18.23 2.14 10.91
CA GLN A 250 18.11 0.80 11.50
C GLN A 250 17.70 0.87 12.98
N GLY A 251 18.15 1.85 13.71
CA GLY A 251 17.79 2.05 15.12
C GLY A 251 16.36 2.56 15.37
N LEU A 252 15.59 2.89 14.32
CA LEU A 252 14.22 3.38 14.48
C LEU A 252 13.18 2.27 14.70
N CYS A 253 13.48 1.02 14.35
CA CYS A 253 12.58 -0.12 14.59
C CYS A 253 12.76 -0.68 16.01
N ARG A 254 11.79 -1.49 16.44
CA ARG A 254 11.90 -2.28 17.67
C ARG A 254 12.76 -3.53 17.46
N PRO A 255 13.37 -4.07 18.55
CA PRO A 255 14.25 -5.24 18.46
C PRO A 255 13.59 -6.49 17.88
N GLU A 256 12.28 -6.63 18.03
CA GLU A 256 11.49 -7.76 17.55
C GLU A 256 11.31 -7.78 16.03
N SER A 257 11.62 -6.65 15.36
CA SER A 257 11.45 -6.50 13.93
C SER A 257 12.71 -6.89 13.16
N GLU A 258 12.54 -7.71 12.13
CA GLU A 258 13.57 -7.91 11.09
C GLU A 258 13.51 -6.85 9.99
N ASP A 259 12.49 -5.99 10.02
CA ASP A 259 12.35 -4.84 9.12
C ASP A 259 12.84 -3.58 9.82
N HIS A 260 13.55 -2.71 9.12
CA HIS A 260 14.12 -1.50 9.69
C HIS A 260 13.30 -0.24 9.43
N GLY A 261 13.51 0.75 10.30
CA GLY A 261 12.91 2.07 10.17
C GLY A 261 11.50 2.17 10.77
N THR A 262 10.82 3.22 10.35
CA THR A 262 9.42 3.48 10.65
C THR A 262 8.51 3.15 9.46
N LYS A 263 7.22 3.17 9.71
CA LYS A 263 6.19 3.04 8.68
C LYS A 263 4.94 3.81 9.09
N LEU A 264 4.21 4.32 8.09
CA LEU A 264 2.85 4.79 8.31
C LEU A 264 1.94 3.59 8.53
N MET A 265 1.42 3.46 9.74
CA MET A 265 0.50 2.41 10.16
C MET A 265 -0.77 3.03 10.75
N GLY A 266 -1.85 2.28 10.78
CA GLY A 266 -3.10 2.80 11.31
C GLY A 266 -4.14 1.73 11.59
N PHE A 267 -5.24 2.19 12.17
CA PHE A 267 -6.44 1.39 12.36
C PHE A 267 -7.67 2.15 11.88
N SER A 268 -8.58 1.42 11.25
CA SER A 268 -9.91 1.90 10.89
C SER A 268 -10.99 0.87 11.26
N GLY A 269 -12.23 1.10 10.84
CA GLY A 269 -13.37 0.27 11.22
C GLY A 269 -14.07 0.80 12.48
N LYS A 270 -14.50 -0.09 13.36
CA LYS A 270 -15.26 0.26 14.57
C LYS A 270 -14.37 0.68 15.76
N VAL A 271 -13.31 1.42 15.49
CA VAL A 271 -12.41 1.99 16.53
C VAL A 271 -12.85 3.40 16.92
N LYS A 272 -12.44 3.86 18.11
CA LYS A 272 -12.82 5.20 18.62
C LYS A 272 -12.19 6.33 17.82
N GLN A 273 -10.91 6.18 17.45
CA GLN A 273 -10.12 7.20 16.76
C GLN A 273 -9.43 6.57 15.54
N PRO A 274 -10.12 6.41 14.40
CA PRO A 274 -9.47 5.92 13.20
C PRO A 274 -8.42 6.93 12.73
N GLY A 275 -7.23 6.43 12.33
CA GLY A 275 -6.14 7.32 11.93
C GLY A 275 -4.95 6.60 11.31
N VAL A 276 -3.94 7.41 10.95
CA VAL A 276 -2.63 6.99 10.47
C VAL A 276 -1.56 7.66 11.32
N TRP A 277 -0.60 6.88 11.76
CA TRP A 277 0.53 7.33 12.58
C TRP A 277 1.83 6.80 12.00
N GLU A 278 2.89 7.55 12.12
CA GLU A 278 4.23 7.04 11.87
C GLU A 278 4.71 6.29 13.12
N LEU A 279 4.97 5.01 12.96
CA LEU A 279 5.29 4.11 14.08
C LEU A 279 6.52 3.27 13.76
N PRO A 280 7.31 2.88 14.78
CA PRO A 280 8.43 1.97 14.61
C PRO A 280 7.94 0.61 14.12
N LEU A 281 8.62 0.02 13.14
CA LEU A 281 8.37 -1.38 12.77
C LEU A 281 8.63 -2.28 13.96
N GLY A 282 7.76 -3.28 14.19
CA GLY A 282 7.79 -4.14 15.37
C GLY A 282 6.89 -3.70 16.53
N ILE A 283 6.23 -2.53 16.45
CA ILE A 283 5.12 -2.21 17.37
C ILE A 283 4.01 -3.27 17.25
N THR A 284 3.32 -3.59 18.31
CA THR A 284 2.23 -4.58 18.24
C THR A 284 0.95 -3.98 17.67
N ALA A 285 0.13 -4.82 17.02
CA ALA A 285 -1.20 -4.38 16.58
C ALA A 285 -2.08 -3.93 17.75
N ARG A 286 -1.90 -4.54 18.94
CA ARG A 286 -2.59 -4.13 20.18
C ARG A 286 -2.27 -2.70 20.57
N GLU A 287 -0.99 -2.32 20.61
CA GLU A 287 -0.59 -0.95 20.93
C GLU A 287 -1.19 0.06 19.93
N ILE A 288 -1.20 -0.28 18.63
CA ILE A 288 -1.81 0.61 17.62
C ILE A 288 -3.32 0.74 17.87
N LEU A 289 -3.99 -0.37 18.16
CA LEU A 289 -5.43 -0.36 18.42
C LEU A 289 -5.79 0.40 19.71
N GLU A 290 -5.08 0.13 20.81
CA GLU A 290 -5.46 0.62 22.13
C GLU A 290 -4.92 2.03 22.41
N ASP A 291 -3.61 2.27 22.16
CA ASP A 291 -2.96 3.52 22.55
C ASP A 291 -3.16 4.63 21.50
N TYR A 292 -3.22 4.27 20.21
CA TYR A 292 -3.36 5.25 19.14
C TYR A 292 -4.80 5.36 18.62
N ALA A 293 -5.48 4.25 18.36
CA ALA A 293 -6.87 4.26 17.91
C ALA A 293 -7.90 4.31 19.05
N GLY A 294 -7.44 4.28 20.33
CA GLY A 294 -8.28 4.41 21.54
C GLY A 294 -9.16 3.19 21.81
N GLY A 295 -8.88 2.06 21.20
CA GLY A 295 -9.65 0.82 21.32
C GLY A 295 -10.92 0.80 20.47
N MET A 296 -11.70 -0.26 20.63
CA MET A 296 -12.99 -0.42 19.96
C MET A 296 -14.01 0.62 20.46
N ARG A 297 -14.96 1.00 19.60
CA ARG A 297 -16.09 1.86 20.00
C ARG A 297 -16.90 1.20 21.13
N ASN A 298 -17.53 2.03 21.95
CA ASN A 298 -18.39 1.54 23.03
C ASN A 298 -19.50 0.63 22.47
N GLY A 299 -19.67 -0.54 23.08
CA GLY A 299 -20.62 -1.57 22.66
C GLY A 299 -20.19 -2.41 21.48
N CYS A 300 -18.95 -2.27 20.98
CA CYS A 300 -18.38 -3.11 19.92
C CYS A 300 -17.28 -3.99 20.50
N THR A 301 -17.29 -5.26 20.18
CA THR A 301 -16.22 -6.23 20.52
C THR A 301 -15.44 -6.59 19.25
N LEU A 302 -14.12 -6.65 19.34
CA LEU A 302 -13.30 -7.05 18.21
C LEU A 302 -13.55 -8.53 17.88
N LYS A 303 -14.06 -8.81 16.69
CA LYS A 303 -14.28 -10.16 16.15
C LYS A 303 -13.08 -10.65 15.35
N ALA A 304 -12.57 -9.79 14.48
CA ALA A 304 -11.42 -10.07 13.63
C ALA A 304 -10.74 -8.75 13.23
N TRP A 305 -9.54 -8.84 12.65
CA TRP A 305 -8.85 -7.69 12.07
C TRP A 305 -8.00 -8.10 10.88
N GLN A 306 -7.70 -7.17 9.99
CA GLN A 306 -6.77 -7.33 8.88
C GLN A 306 -5.57 -6.39 9.10
N PRO A 307 -4.32 -6.83 8.85
CA PRO A 307 -3.14 -6.01 9.16
C PRO A 307 -2.85 -4.91 8.15
N GLY A 308 -3.33 -5.03 6.91
CA GLY A 308 -2.92 -4.05 5.91
C GLY A 308 -3.61 -4.13 4.57
N GLY A 309 -4.88 -3.74 4.53
CA GLY A 309 -5.70 -3.70 3.33
C GLY A 309 -6.52 -4.96 3.11
N ALA A 310 -7.50 -4.85 2.21
CA ALA A 310 -8.48 -5.91 1.92
C ALA A 310 -7.83 -7.20 1.37
N GLY A 311 -6.67 -7.09 0.74
CA GLY A 311 -5.96 -8.24 0.19
C GLY A 311 -5.10 -9.01 1.21
N THR A 312 -5.28 -8.82 2.52
CA THR A 312 -4.61 -9.58 3.58
C THR A 312 -5.58 -10.50 4.31
N GLY A 313 -5.08 -11.59 4.89
CA GLY A 313 -5.92 -12.52 5.66
C GLY A 313 -6.44 -11.91 6.95
N PHE A 314 -7.59 -12.39 7.40
CA PHE A 314 -8.12 -12.05 8.72
C PHE A 314 -7.30 -12.72 9.82
N LEU A 315 -7.16 -12.00 10.91
CA LEU A 315 -6.56 -12.43 12.17
C LEU A 315 -7.59 -12.29 13.30
N LEU A 316 -7.43 -13.05 14.37
CA LEU A 316 -8.30 -13.03 15.54
C LEU A 316 -7.72 -12.10 16.64
N PRO A 317 -8.51 -11.73 17.66
CA PRO A 317 -8.05 -10.90 18.78
C PRO A 317 -6.78 -11.42 19.49
N GLU A 318 -6.60 -12.73 19.56
CA GLU A 318 -5.41 -13.38 20.15
C GLU A 318 -4.11 -13.08 19.38
N HIS A 319 -4.21 -12.63 18.13
CA HIS A 319 -3.05 -12.27 17.31
C HIS A 319 -2.65 -10.79 17.43
N LEU A 320 -3.32 -9.99 18.26
CA LEU A 320 -3.04 -8.56 18.40
C LEU A 320 -1.63 -8.26 18.93
N ASP A 321 -1.02 -9.21 19.64
CA ASP A 321 0.34 -9.04 20.17
C ASP A 321 1.44 -9.35 19.13
N ALA A 322 1.05 -9.71 17.89
CA ALA A 322 1.98 -9.88 16.80
C ALA A 322 2.66 -8.55 16.44
N PRO A 323 4.01 -8.52 16.32
CA PRO A 323 4.73 -7.34 15.88
C PRO A 323 4.33 -6.95 14.45
N MET A 324 4.00 -5.69 14.23
CA MET A 324 3.66 -5.13 12.93
C MET A 324 4.93 -4.92 12.09
N CYS A 325 5.39 -6.01 11.50
CA CYS A 325 6.52 -6.13 10.58
C CYS A 325 6.35 -7.40 9.72
N SER A 326 7.15 -7.56 8.68
CA SER A 326 6.98 -8.68 7.73
C SER A 326 7.04 -10.04 8.41
N ASN A 327 8.06 -10.28 9.24
CA ASN A 327 8.25 -11.55 9.94
C ASN A 327 7.23 -11.77 11.07
N GLY A 328 6.83 -10.73 11.79
CA GLY A 328 5.86 -10.82 12.88
C GLY A 328 4.49 -11.27 12.39
N ILE A 329 3.97 -10.59 11.37
CA ILE A 329 2.65 -10.91 10.80
C ILE A 329 2.67 -12.23 10.02
N SER A 330 3.78 -12.58 9.37
CA SER A 330 3.87 -13.88 8.67
C SER A 330 3.79 -15.07 9.60
N LYS A 331 4.29 -14.97 10.84
CA LYS A 331 4.21 -16.01 11.85
C LYS A 331 2.77 -16.32 12.30
N VAL A 332 1.87 -15.37 12.20
CA VAL A 332 0.44 -15.54 12.52
C VAL A 332 -0.43 -15.85 11.29
N GLY A 333 0.21 -16.15 10.15
CA GLY A 333 -0.44 -16.79 9.00
C GLY A 333 -0.98 -15.87 7.91
N THR A 334 -0.55 -14.61 7.88
CA THR A 334 -0.83 -13.69 6.77
C THR A 334 0.36 -12.74 6.53
N ARG A 335 0.24 -11.77 5.65
CA ARG A 335 1.26 -10.75 5.34
C ARG A 335 0.85 -9.38 5.91
N MET A 336 1.85 -8.54 6.20
CA MET A 336 1.62 -7.20 6.75
C MET A 336 0.83 -6.28 5.80
N GLY A 337 0.92 -6.50 4.49
CA GLY A 337 0.28 -5.66 3.50
C GLY A 337 0.72 -4.19 3.59
N THR A 338 -0.23 -3.27 3.54
CA THR A 338 0.04 -1.82 3.60
C THR A 338 0.28 -1.29 5.02
N GLY A 339 -0.04 -2.08 6.06
CA GLY A 339 0.06 -1.66 7.46
C GLY A 339 -1.10 -0.78 7.95
N LEU A 340 -2.14 -0.59 7.13
CA LEU A 340 -3.38 0.06 7.52
C LEU A 340 -4.39 -1.02 7.93
N ALA A 341 -4.50 -1.24 9.24
CA ALA A 341 -5.33 -2.29 9.80
C ALA A 341 -6.83 -1.94 9.77
N LEU A 342 -7.66 -2.97 9.65
CA LEU A 342 -9.12 -2.87 9.73
C LEU A 342 -9.63 -3.69 10.90
N ALA A 343 -10.34 -3.06 11.84
CA ALA A 343 -11.05 -3.73 12.92
C ALA A 343 -12.47 -4.10 12.48
N VAL A 344 -12.80 -5.37 12.59
CA VAL A 344 -14.15 -5.93 12.33
C VAL A 344 -14.77 -6.30 13.68
N ASP A 345 -15.96 -5.78 13.96
CA ASP A 345 -16.67 -6.02 15.21
C ASP A 345 -17.64 -7.22 15.13
N ASP A 346 -18.15 -7.63 16.26
CA ASP A 346 -19.01 -8.79 16.44
C ASP A 346 -20.37 -8.68 15.73
N SER A 347 -20.81 -7.48 15.35
CA SER A 347 -22.04 -7.27 14.58
C SER A 347 -21.92 -7.59 13.09
N VAL A 348 -20.69 -7.76 12.58
CA VAL A 348 -20.44 -7.98 11.15
C VAL A 348 -20.59 -9.45 10.79
N ASN A 349 -21.43 -9.75 9.82
CA ASN A 349 -21.49 -11.06 9.18
C ASN A 349 -20.33 -11.20 8.18
N MET A 350 -19.52 -12.26 8.33
CA MET A 350 -18.33 -12.45 7.52
C MET A 350 -18.65 -12.81 6.05
N VAL A 351 -19.76 -13.48 5.78
CA VAL A 351 -20.18 -13.79 4.40
C VAL A 351 -20.51 -12.50 3.64
N SER A 352 -21.26 -11.58 4.27
CA SER A 352 -21.60 -10.28 3.69
C SER A 352 -20.37 -9.41 3.45
N LEU A 353 -19.43 -9.39 4.43
CA LEU A 353 -18.17 -8.66 4.30
C LEU A 353 -17.35 -9.20 3.11
N LEU A 354 -17.16 -10.53 3.05
CA LEU A 354 -16.40 -11.17 1.98
C LEU A 354 -17.09 -11.00 0.62
N ARG A 355 -18.41 -11.10 0.53
CA ARG A 355 -19.14 -10.84 -0.70
C ARG A 355 -18.84 -9.41 -1.22
N ASN A 356 -18.77 -8.42 -0.34
CA ASN A 356 -18.43 -7.05 -0.72
C ASN A 356 -16.97 -6.94 -1.20
N MET A 357 -16.02 -7.54 -0.48
CA MET A 357 -14.60 -7.52 -0.83
C MET A 357 -14.34 -8.26 -2.16
N GLU A 358 -14.82 -9.48 -2.31
CA GLU A 358 -14.69 -10.26 -3.54
C GLU A 358 -15.35 -9.58 -4.75
N GLN A 359 -16.46 -8.88 -4.54
CA GLN A 359 -17.11 -8.06 -5.58
C GLN A 359 -16.19 -6.94 -6.08
N PHE A 360 -15.40 -6.32 -5.19
CA PHE A 360 -14.38 -5.34 -5.57
C PHE A 360 -13.30 -6.02 -6.40
N PHE A 361 -12.68 -7.09 -5.93
CA PHE A 361 -11.62 -7.78 -6.65
C PHE A 361 -12.09 -8.34 -8.01
N ALA A 362 -13.30 -8.86 -8.09
CA ALA A 362 -13.88 -9.33 -9.35
C ALA A 362 -14.03 -8.20 -10.38
N ARG A 363 -14.49 -7.00 -9.95
CA ARG A 363 -14.64 -5.82 -10.83
C ARG A 363 -13.30 -5.23 -11.26
N GLU A 364 -12.29 -5.29 -10.38
CA GLU A 364 -10.96 -4.73 -10.61
C GLU A 364 -10.01 -5.67 -11.35
N SER A 365 -10.40 -6.91 -11.61
CA SER A 365 -9.66 -7.82 -12.47
C SER A 365 -9.45 -7.20 -13.86
N CYS A 366 -8.22 -7.29 -14.39
CA CYS A 366 -7.95 -6.84 -15.77
C CYS A 366 -8.56 -7.77 -16.84
N GLY A 367 -9.00 -8.98 -16.43
CA GLY A 367 -9.59 -9.99 -17.31
C GLY A 367 -8.59 -10.73 -18.21
N TRP A 368 -7.27 -10.55 -18.00
CA TRP A 368 -6.23 -11.15 -18.83
C TRP A 368 -6.18 -12.68 -18.71
N CYS A 369 -6.03 -13.21 -17.51
CA CYS A 369 -5.94 -14.65 -17.29
C CYS A 369 -7.27 -15.27 -16.85
N THR A 370 -7.63 -16.41 -17.44
CA THR A 370 -8.89 -17.12 -17.21
C THR A 370 -9.19 -17.41 -15.74
N PRO A 371 -8.23 -17.92 -14.91
CA PRO A 371 -8.56 -18.22 -13.51
C PRO A 371 -9.07 -17.00 -12.75
N CYS A 372 -8.41 -15.85 -12.86
CA CYS A 372 -8.81 -14.61 -12.20
C CYS A 372 -10.13 -14.07 -12.78
N ARG A 373 -10.23 -13.98 -14.12
CA ARG A 373 -11.40 -13.42 -14.83
C ARG A 373 -12.68 -14.16 -14.50
N ASP A 374 -12.62 -15.49 -14.43
CA ASP A 374 -13.81 -16.33 -14.26
C ASP A 374 -13.98 -16.79 -12.81
N GLY A 375 -12.88 -17.06 -12.10
CA GLY A 375 -12.92 -17.57 -10.71
C GLY A 375 -13.40 -16.55 -9.69
N LEU A 376 -12.97 -15.28 -9.77
CA LEU A 376 -13.43 -14.25 -8.82
C LEU A 376 -14.94 -13.95 -8.95
N PRO A 377 -15.52 -13.77 -10.15
CA PRO A 377 -16.98 -13.67 -10.28
C PRO A 377 -17.72 -14.93 -9.79
N TRP A 378 -17.14 -16.11 -9.92
CA TRP A 378 -17.71 -17.33 -9.38
C TRP A 378 -17.73 -17.31 -7.85
N SER A 379 -16.63 -16.93 -7.19
CA SER A 379 -16.62 -16.73 -5.73
C SER A 379 -17.71 -15.76 -5.28
N VAL A 380 -17.89 -14.63 -5.98
CA VAL A 380 -18.96 -13.67 -5.69
C VAL A 380 -20.35 -14.28 -5.82
N LYS A 381 -20.58 -15.13 -6.83
CA LYS A 381 -21.88 -15.79 -7.04
C LYS A 381 -22.20 -16.74 -5.89
N LEU A 382 -21.24 -17.55 -5.45
CA LEU A 382 -21.40 -18.45 -4.31
C LEU A 382 -21.64 -17.68 -3.01
N LEU A 383 -20.88 -16.63 -2.75
CA LEU A 383 -21.05 -15.78 -1.56
C LEU A 383 -22.42 -15.07 -1.54
N LYS A 384 -22.95 -14.67 -2.70
CA LYS A 384 -24.30 -14.10 -2.80
C LYS A 384 -25.38 -15.12 -2.44
N ALA A 385 -25.25 -16.35 -2.90
CA ALA A 385 -26.19 -17.43 -2.56
C ALA A 385 -26.16 -17.73 -1.05
N LEU A 386 -24.95 -17.83 -0.47
CA LEU A 386 -24.78 -18.03 0.98
C LEU A 386 -25.34 -16.85 1.80
N GLU A 387 -25.09 -15.61 1.37
CA GLU A 387 -25.65 -14.41 2.04
C GLU A 387 -27.16 -14.38 2.03
N ALA A 388 -27.80 -14.92 0.98
CA ALA A 388 -29.24 -15.01 0.85
C ALA A 388 -29.87 -16.22 1.55
N GLY A 389 -29.08 -17.15 2.10
CA GLY A 389 -29.58 -18.42 2.65
C GLY A 389 -29.99 -19.42 1.56
N GLU A 390 -29.51 -19.25 0.33
CA GLU A 390 -29.79 -20.05 -0.85
C GLU A 390 -28.59 -20.93 -1.27
N GLY A 391 -27.52 -20.97 -0.44
CA GLY A 391 -26.34 -21.76 -0.70
C GLY A 391 -26.66 -23.26 -0.79
N GLN A 392 -25.91 -23.99 -1.62
CA GLN A 392 -26.10 -25.42 -1.81
C GLN A 392 -25.05 -26.21 -1.03
N PRO A 393 -25.33 -27.46 -0.63
CA PRO A 393 -24.31 -28.36 -0.10
C PRO A 393 -23.10 -28.45 -1.05
N GLY A 394 -21.89 -28.19 -0.53
CA GLY A 394 -20.65 -28.14 -1.32
C GLY A 394 -20.20 -26.76 -1.76
N ASP A 395 -21.02 -25.71 -1.61
CA ASP A 395 -20.63 -24.34 -2.03
C ASP A 395 -19.44 -23.80 -1.22
N VAL A 396 -19.38 -24.08 0.07
CA VAL A 396 -18.25 -23.65 0.92
C VAL A 396 -16.97 -24.42 0.55
N GLU A 397 -17.06 -25.70 0.25
CA GLU A 397 -15.96 -26.53 -0.27
C GLU A 397 -15.47 -26.01 -1.62
N MET A 398 -16.38 -25.56 -2.48
CA MET A 398 -16.05 -24.95 -3.76
C MET A 398 -15.31 -23.62 -3.56
N LEU A 399 -15.74 -22.77 -2.61
CA LEU A 399 -14.99 -21.55 -2.26
C LEU A 399 -13.57 -21.89 -1.79
N LEU A 400 -13.39 -22.92 -0.96
CA LEU A 400 -12.06 -23.39 -0.53
C LEU A 400 -11.24 -23.93 -1.72
N GLU A 401 -11.85 -24.60 -2.67
CA GLU A 401 -11.16 -25.04 -3.89
C GLU A 401 -10.73 -23.86 -4.76
N LEU A 402 -11.57 -22.83 -4.89
CA LEU A 402 -11.23 -21.59 -5.59
C LEU A 402 -10.05 -20.88 -4.92
N THR A 403 -9.94 -20.88 -3.58
CA THR A 403 -8.74 -20.31 -2.92
C THR A 403 -7.46 -21.04 -3.32
N ARG A 404 -7.51 -22.35 -3.54
CA ARG A 404 -6.36 -23.14 -4.02
C ARG A 404 -6.04 -22.88 -5.49
N LYS A 405 -7.07 -22.77 -6.34
CA LYS A 405 -6.92 -22.56 -7.80
C LYS A 405 -6.50 -21.15 -8.19
N LEU A 406 -6.77 -20.16 -7.34
CA LEU A 406 -6.46 -18.74 -7.56
C LEU A 406 -5.23 -18.29 -6.76
N GLY A 407 -4.63 -19.15 -5.96
CA GLY A 407 -3.51 -18.86 -5.08
C GLY A 407 -2.20 -18.52 -5.81
N PRO A 408 -1.13 -18.26 -5.07
CA PRO A 408 0.17 -17.90 -5.62
C PRO A 408 0.67 -18.87 -6.70
N GLY A 409 1.15 -18.33 -7.83
CA GLY A 409 1.65 -19.12 -8.97
C GLY A 409 0.57 -19.73 -9.86
N LYS A 410 -0.73 -19.52 -9.57
CA LYS A 410 -1.85 -20.03 -10.36
C LYS A 410 -2.47 -19.00 -11.30
N THR A 411 -2.16 -17.74 -11.09
CA THR A 411 -2.61 -16.60 -11.90
C THR A 411 -1.44 -15.76 -12.37
N PHE A 412 -1.67 -14.91 -13.37
CA PHE A 412 -0.60 -14.17 -14.04
C PHE A 412 0.07 -13.11 -13.14
N CYS A 413 -0.69 -12.53 -12.21
CA CYS A 413 -0.19 -11.56 -11.22
C CYS A 413 -0.77 -11.85 -9.83
N ALA A 414 -0.43 -11.01 -8.84
CA ALA A 414 -0.85 -11.19 -7.46
C ALA A 414 -2.28 -10.70 -7.16
N HIS A 415 -3.07 -10.28 -8.16
CA HIS A 415 -4.43 -9.77 -7.94
C HIS A 415 -5.36 -10.83 -7.32
N ALA A 416 -5.52 -11.98 -7.98
CA ALA A 416 -6.37 -13.03 -7.45
C ALA A 416 -5.80 -13.68 -6.17
N PRO A 417 -4.48 -13.95 -6.05
CA PRO A 417 -3.89 -14.36 -4.76
C PRO A 417 -4.24 -13.41 -3.60
N GLY A 418 -4.23 -12.08 -3.85
CA GLY A 418 -4.64 -11.09 -2.86
C GLY A 418 -6.13 -11.17 -2.51
N ALA A 419 -6.98 -11.42 -3.49
CA ALA A 419 -8.43 -11.57 -3.28
C ALA A 419 -8.78 -12.79 -2.39
N ILE A 420 -8.18 -13.94 -2.68
CA ILE A 420 -8.56 -15.19 -2.00
C ILE A 420 -7.92 -15.38 -0.62
N GLU A 421 -6.94 -14.57 -0.23
CA GLU A 421 -6.31 -14.66 1.09
C GLU A 421 -7.30 -14.31 2.22
N PRO A 422 -8.07 -13.20 2.16
CA PRO A 422 -9.14 -12.92 3.12
C PRO A 422 -10.24 -13.99 3.09
N LEU A 423 -10.65 -14.47 1.92
CA LEU A 423 -11.66 -15.51 1.77
C LEU A 423 -11.25 -16.79 2.49
N GLY A 424 -10.04 -17.28 2.27
CA GLY A 424 -9.55 -18.50 2.89
C GLY A 424 -9.43 -18.40 4.42
N SER A 425 -8.96 -17.26 4.94
CA SER A 425 -8.86 -17.04 6.39
C SER A 425 -10.23 -16.87 7.05
N ALA A 426 -11.17 -16.19 6.42
CA ALA A 426 -12.52 -16.03 6.94
C ALA A 426 -13.25 -17.38 7.03
N ILE A 427 -13.19 -18.23 6.00
CA ILE A 427 -13.80 -19.56 6.05
C ILE A 427 -13.15 -20.40 7.16
N ARG A 428 -11.82 -20.29 7.35
CA ARG A 428 -11.11 -21.03 8.41
C ARG A 428 -11.59 -20.66 9.81
N TYR A 429 -11.77 -19.37 10.09
CA TYR A 429 -12.10 -18.90 11.44
C TYR A 429 -13.59 -18.80 11.71
N PHE A 430 -14.42 -18.62 10.68
CA PHE A 430 -15.84 -18.35 10.81
C PHE A 430 -16.71 -19.30 9.99
N ARG A 431 -16.27 -20.56 9.84
CA ARG A 431 -16.93 -21.59 9.02
C ARG A 431 -18.43 -21.68 9.28
N SER A 432 -18.85 -21.58 10.54
CA SER A 432 -20.28 -21.67 10.92
C SER A 432 -21.16 -20.58 10.29
N GLU A 433 -20.63 -19.40 10.04
CA GLU A 433 -21.38 -18.32 9.37
C GLU A 433 -21.61 -18.63 7.90
N PHE A 434 -20.68 -19.33 7.25
CA PHE A 434 -20.84 -19.79 5.86
C PHE A 434 -21.81 -20.97 5.78
N ASP A 435 -21.69 -21.93 6.67
CA ASP A 435 -22.57 -23.10 6.73
C ASP A 435 -24.04 -22.71 7.03
N ALA A 436 -24.26 -21.67 7.82
CA ALA A 436 -25.59 -21.12 8.10
C ALA A 436 -26.28 -20.54 6.86
N GLY A 437 -25.54 -20.20 5.79
CA GLY A 437 -26.07 -19.74 4.52
C GLY A 437 -26.50 -20.86 3.56
N ILE A 438 -26.29 -22.15 3.94
CA ILE A 438 -26.71 -23.29 3.12
C ILE A 438 -28.21 -23.54 3.34
N ALA A 439 -28.96 -23.59 2.25
CA ALA A 439 -30.39 -23.89 2.28
C ALA A 439 -30.63 -25.29 2.89
N PRO A 440 -31.69 -25.47 3.71
CA PRO A 440 -32.06 -26.80 4.18
C PRO A 440 -32.40 -27.72 3.02
N PRO A 441 -32.16 -29.05 3.12
CA PRO A 441 -32.56 -29.99 2.09
C PRO A 441 -34.03 -29.84 1.75
N VAL A 442 -34.39 -29.98 0.46
CA VAL A 442 -35.77 -29.82 -0.02
C VAL A 442 -36.74 -30.71 0.75
N ASP A 443 -36.32 -31.93 1.11
CA ASP A 443 -37.13 -32.87 1.89
C ASP A 443 -37.45 -32.38 3.30
N ALA A 444 -36.51 -31.64 3.95
CA ALA A 444 -36.76 -31.03 5.24
C ALA A 444 -37.69 -29.80 5.14
N ALA A 445 -37.61 -29.06 4.06
CA ALA A 445 -38.52 -27.93 3.81
C ALA A 445 -39.97 -28.39 3.55
N ILE A 446 -40.15 -29.53 2.88
CA ILE A 446 -41.48 -30.13 2.65
C ILE A 446 -42.07 -30.67 3.96
N ALA A 447 -41.25 -31.30 4.84
CA ALA A 447 -41.67 -31.78 6.15
C ALA A 447 -42.13 -30.62 7.07
N ALA A 448 -41.45 -29.48 7.05
CA ALA A 448 -41.78 -28.30 7.87
C ALA A 448 -43.08 -27.60 7.43
N VAL A 449 -43.49 -27.74 6.17
CA VAL A 449 -44.77 -27.23 5.65
C VAL A 449 -45.92 -28.21 5.92
N GLY A 450 -45.62 -29.52 6.03
CA GLY A 450 -46.60 -30.56 6.33
C GLY A 450 -47.06 -30.61 7.80
N ASP A 451 -46.25 -30.13 8.74
CA ASP A 451 -46.62 -30.08 10.18
C ASP A 451 -47.34 -28.79 10.61
N ALA A 452 -47.61 -27.86 9.69
CA ALA A 452 -48.30 -26.60 9.94
C ALA A 452 -49.75 -26.58 9.39
N GLY A 453 -50.31 -27.76 9.03
CA GLY A 453 -51.70 -27.91 8.50
C GLY A 453 -52.65 -28.54 9.50
#